data_bedaa3c18ea885597a829d0fb590f5ab
#
_entry.id   bedaa3c18ea885597a829d0fb590f5ab
#
_cell.length_a   1.000
_cell.length_b   1.000
_cell.length_c   1.000
_cell.angle_alpha   90.00
_cell.angle_beta   90.00
_cell.angle_gamma   90.00
#
_symmetry.space_group_name_H-M   'P 1'
#
loop_
_entity.id
_entity.type
_entity.pdbx_description
1 polymer ?
#
loop_
_entity_poly.entity_id
_entity_poly.type
_entity_poly.pdbx_seq_one_letter_code
_entity_poly.pdbx_strand_id
1 'polypeptide(L)'
;GRENKIYCSLRQDWECDGMTAIDVNQPMDGVRYEKHNGIAAITIDRSARGNSLAPVMQAMFRAIWSDVRDNPDMRVAVITAVGDRHFCTGFDVSEADSEAAADAVFVDKPLREAVFWSPYQNDVWKPVICVVNGTCVGGGHHFVVDADIVIASRNAKFIDSHVNVGMVGAIENIG
;
A
#
# COMPACT_ATOMS: atom_id res chain seq x y z
N GLY A 1 -22.73 24.40 -3.56
CA GLY A 1 -21.34 24.00 -3.50
C GLY A 1 -20.93 23.74 -2.07
N ARG A 2 -20.79 22.47 -1.68
CA ARG A 2 -20.16 22.11 -0.40
C ARG A 2 -18.73 21.68 -0.76
N GLU A 3 -17.78 22.49 -0.35
CA GLU A 3 -16.36 22.14 -0.41
C GLU A 3 -16.13 20.91 0.47
N ASN A 4 -15.67 19.81 -0.14
CA ASN A 4 -15.16 18.67 0.57
C ASN A 4 -13.80 19.05 1.20
N LYS A 5 -13.83 19.60 2.39
CA LYS A 5 -12.65 19.66 3.25
C LYS A 5 -12.39 18.26 3.75
N ILE A 6 -11.35 17.63 3.20
CA ILE A 6 -10.81 16.38 3.72
C ILE A 6 -10.27 16.67 5.11
N TYR A 7 -10.88 16.04 6.12
CA TYR A 7 -10.50 16.16 7.51
C TYR A 7 -9.09 15.60 7.74
N CYS A 8 -8.13 16.49 7.90
CA CYS A 8 -6.93 16.22 8.65
C CYS A 8 -7.31 16.45 10.13
N SER A 9 -7.82 15.43 10.82
CA SER A 9 -8.14 15.55 12.23
C SER A 9 -7.49 14.42 13.03
N LEU A 10 -6.74 14.87 14.03
CA LEU A 10 -6.28 14.15 15.21
C LEU A 10 -4.95 13.36 15.10
N ARG A 11 -3.92 13.97 14.55
CA ARG A 11 -2.59 14.02 15.20
C ARG A 11 -2.04 15.41 14.97
N GLN A 12 -1.81 16.13 16.06
CA GLN A 12 -1.13 17.41 16.07
C GLN A 12 0.23 17.24 15.40
N ASP A 13 0.58 18.22 14.53
CA ASP A 13 1.92 18.54 14.05
C ASP A 13 2.47 17.85 12.80
N TRP A 14 1.60 17.52 11.80
CA TRP A 14 2.10 17.33 10.44
C TRP A 14 1.54 18.43 9.54
N GLU A 15 2.32 19.49 9.41
CA GLU A 15 2.13 20.42 8.29
C GLU A 15 2.33 19.63 7.00
N CYS A 16 1.26 19.51 6.21
CA CYS A 16 1.33 18.98 4.85
C CYS A 16 2.02 20.03 3.98
N ASP A 17 3.34 20.18 4.15
CA ASP A 17 4.13 21.04 3.31
C ASP A 17 4.16 20.46 1.89
N GLY A 18 3.33 21.05 1.02
CA GLY A 18 3.49 20.99 -0.42
C GLY A 18 2.95 19.74 -1.15
N MET A 19 2.39 18.73 -0.49
CA MET A 19 1.81 17.59 -1.19
C MET A 19 0.40 17.91 -1.68
N THR A 20 0.22 17.96 -2.98
CA THR A 20 -1.10 18.03 -3.60
C THR A 20 -1.92 16.80 -3.15
N ALA A 21 -3.10 17.03 -2.56
CA ALA A 21 -3.98 15.95 -2.15
C ALA A 21 -4.32 15.06 -3.35
N ILE A 22 -4.06 13.75 -3.23
CA ILE A 22 -4.39 12.78 -4.27
C ILE A 22 -5.90 12.56 -4.27
N ASP A 23 -6.55 12.84 -5.40
CA ASP A 23 -7.95 12.49 -5.60
C ASP A 23 -8.06 11.02 -6.00
N VAL A 24 -8.46 10.19 -5.06
CA VAL A 24 -8.60 8.73 -5.26
C VAL A 24 -9.67 8.33 -6.28
N ASN A 25 -10.49 9.28 -6.75
CA ASN A 25 -11.47 9.02 -7.81
C ASN A 25 -10.89 9.25 -9.22
N GLN A 26 -9.65 9.70 -9.31
CA GLN A 26 -8.92 9.85 -10.57
C GLN A 26 -8.01 8.64 -10.81
N PRO A 27 -7.72 8.31 -12.07
CA PRO A 27 -6.75 7.26 -12.39
C PRO A 27 -5.39 7.52 -11.74
N MET A 28 -4.82 6.50 -11.10
CA MET A 28 -3.51 6.52 -10.47
C MET A 28 -2.58 5.58 -11.23
N ASP A 29 -1.34 6.02 -11.49
CA ASP A 29 -0.36 5.17 -12.15
C ASP A 29 0.12 4.05 -11.21
N GLY A 30 -0.02 2.82 -11.67
CA GLY A 30 0.41 1.62 -10.95
C GLY A 30 -0.56 1.07 -9.91
N VAL A 31 -1.70 1.73 -9.67
CA VAL A 31 -2.74 1.19 -8.79
C VAL A 31 -4.14 1.59 -9.29
N ARG A 32 -5.06 0.64 -9.33
CA ARG A 32 -6.49 0.89 -9.57
C ARG A 32 -7.25 0.83 -8.26
N TYR A 33 -8.16 1.78 -8.06
CA TYR A 33 -9.03 1.84 -6.91
C TYR A 33 -10.48 2.00 -7.35
N GLU A 34 -11.30 1.03 -7.03
CA GLU A 34 -12.70 0.98 -7.45
C GLU A 34 -13.59 0.75 -6.22
N LYS A 35 -14.74 1.43 -6.21
CA LYS A 35 -15.71 1.34 -5.12
C LYS A 35 -17.02 0.76 -5.64
N HIS A 36 -17.47 -0.35 -5.09
CA HIS A 36 -18.72 -0.98 -5.50
C HIS A 36 -19.42 -1.68 -4.32
N ASN A 37 -20.68 -1.31 -4.07
CA ASN A 37 -21.52 -1.95 -3.05
C ASN A 37 -20.88 -2.11 -1.66
N GLY A 38 -20.10 -1.13 -1.23
CA GLY A 38 -19.42 -1.15 0.06
C GLY A 38 -18.10 -1.93 0.06
N ILE A 39 -17.63 -2.34 -1.11
CA ILE A 39 -16.33 -2.98 -1.32
C ILE A 39 -15.38 -1.94 -1.92
N ALA A 40 -14.23 -1.78 -1.28
CA ALA A 40 -13.08 -1.05 -1.80
C ALA A 40 -12.14 -2.04 -2.49
N ALA A 41 -12.14 -2.07 -3.83
CA ALA A 41 -11.28 -2.95 -4.60
C ALA A 41 -10.00 -2.21 -4.99
N ILE A 42 -8.85 -2.71 -4.54
CA ILE A 42 -7.53 -2.15 -4.75
C ILE A 42 -6.73 -3.14 -5.60
N THR A 43 -6.23 -2.71 -6.76
CA THR A 43 -5.47 -3.58 -7.65
C THR A 43 -4.15 -2.94 -8.01
N ILE A 44 -3.03 -3.58 -7.63
CA ILE A 44 -1.70 -3.17 -8.07
C ILE A 44 -1.57 -3.48 -9.57
N ASP A 45 -1.27 -2.49 -10.39
CA ASP A 45 -1.25 -2.59 -11.85
C ASP A 45 0.07 -2.11 -12.46
N ARG A 46 1.13 -2.84 -12.15
CA ARG A 46 2.48 -2.65 -12.70
C ARG A 46 3.10 -3.98 -13.12
N SER A 47 2.34 -4.83 -13.84
CA SER A 47 2.77 -6.18 -14.19
C SER A 47 4.10 -6.22 -14.95
N ALA A 48 4.38 -5.25 -15.81
CA ALA A 48 5.66 -5.11 -16.51
C ALA A 48 6.86 -4.90 -15.58
N ARG A 49 6.62 -4.45 -14.35
CA ARG A 49 7.61 -4.23 -13.28
C ARG A 49 7.44 -5.21 -12.11
N GLY A 50 6.79 -6.36 -12.35
CA GLY A 50 6.52 -7.35 -11.31
C GLY A 50 5.59 -6.88 -10.20
N ASN A 51 4.74 -5.89 -10.46
CA ASN A 51 3.90 -5.23 -9.48
C ASN A 51 4.71 -4.66 -8.28
N SER A 52 5.95 -4.17 -8.55
CA SER A 52 6.77 -3.49 -7.56
C SER A 52 6.16 -2.16 -7.13
N LEU A 53 6.46 -1.75 -5.91
CA LEU A 53 5.95 -0.53 -5.28
C LEU A 53 6.92 0.62 -5.58
N ALA A 54 6.53 1.51 -6.49
CA ALA A 54 7.27 2.75 -6.73
C ALA A 54 7.11 3.71 -5.54
N PRO A 55 8.10 4.57 -5.26
CA PRO A 55 8.03 5.53 -4.15
C PRO A 55 6.76 6.40 -4.18
N VAL A 56 6.35 6.86 -5.35
CA VAL A 56 5.13 7.67 -5.55
C VAL A 56 3.85 6.93 -5.12
N MET A 57 3.81 5.60 -5.20
CA MET A 57 2.64 4.80 -4.81
C MET A 57 2.39 4.84 -3.30
N GLN A 58 3.38 5.20 -2.49
CA GLN A 58 3.19 5.34 -1.05
C GLN A 58 2.12 6.39 -0.71
N ALA A 59 2.17 7.54 -1.38
CA ALA A 59 1.15 8.59 -1.23
C ALA A 59 -0.22 8.12 -1.74
N MET A 60 -0.25 7.36 -2.84
CA MET A 60 -1.48 6.80 -3.39
C MET A 60 -2.13 5.79 -2.42
N PHE A 61 -1.38 4.84 -1.89
CA PHE A 61 -1.88 3.90 -0.89
C PHE A 61 -2.37 4.60 0.38
N ARG A 62 -1.64 5.61 0.84
CA ARG A 62 -2.08 6.42 1.97
C ARG A 62 -3.43 7.09 1.71
N ALA A 63 -3.64 7.68 0.54
CA ALA A 63 -4.90 8.30 0.16
C ALA A 63 -6.04 7.26 0.05
N ILE A 64 -5.77 6.10 -0.58
CA ILE A 64 -6.74 4.99 -0.70
C ILE A 64 -7.15 4.49 0.69
N TRP A 65 -6.19 4.19 1.56
CA TRP A 65 -6.48 3.68 2.90
C TRP A 65 -7.21 4.70 3.76
N SER A 66 -6.92 6.01 3.59
CA SER A 66 -7.68 7.08 4.25
C SER A 66 -9.13 7.10 3.78
N ASP A 67 -9.39 6.96 2.47
CA ASP A 67 -10.77 6.86 1.96
C ASP A 67 -11.46 5.59 2.48
N VAL A 68 -10.79 4.44 2.47
CA VAL A 68 -11.34 3.20 3.06
C VAL A 68 -11.69 3.39 4.52
N ARG A 69 -10.81 4.00 5.31
CA ARG A 69 -11.03 4.24 6.74
C ARG A 69 -12.20 5.16 7.01
N ASP A 70 -12.22 6.30 6.34
CA ASP A 70 -13.10 7.43 6.69
C ASP A 70 -14.45 7.41 5.95
N ASN A 71 -14.55 6.69 4.84
CA ASN A 71 -15.78 6.61 4.04
C ASN A 71 -16.77 5.62 4.68
N PRO A 72 -17.91 6.10 5.19
CA PRO A 72 -18.89 5.25 5.89
C PRO A 72 -19.56 4.21 4.97
N ASP A 73 -19.54 4.43 3.65
CA ASP A 73 -20.12 3.49 2.69
C ASP A 73 -19.21 2.28 2.43
N MET A 74 -17.92 2.36 2.75
CA MET A 74 -16.98 1.25 2.61
C MET A 74 -17.05 0.33 3.84
N ARG A 75 -17.25 -0.97 3.61
CA ARG A 75 -17.40 -2.00 4.66
C ARG A 75 -16.25 -2.99 4.68
N VAL A 76 -15.59 -3.19 3.56
CA VAL A 76 -14.50 -4.14 3.39
C VAL A 76 -13.57 -3.66 2.28
N ALA A 77 -12.28 -3.89 2.44
CA ALA A 77 -11.31 -3.71 1.37
C ALA A 77 -10.83 -5.06 0.83
N VAL A 78 -10.60 -5.12 -0.48
CA VAL A 78 -9.98 -6.26 -1.15
C VAL A 78 -8.76 -5.74 -1.90
N ILE A 79 -7.59 -6.29 -1.61
CA ILE A 79 -6.36 -5.96 -2.35
C ILE A 79 -5.85 -7.15 -3.14
N THR A 80 -5.48 -6.91 -4.39
CA THR A 80 -4.90 -7.89 -5.31
C THR A 80 -3.95 -7.20 -6.29
N ALA A 81 -3.47 -7.93 -7.31
CA ALA A 81 -2.66 -7.38 -8.37
C ALA A 81 -3.05 -7.94 -9.74
N VAL A 82 -2.68 -7.24 -10.80
CA VAL A 82 -2.90 -7.72 -12.17
C VAL A 82 -1.97 -8.89 -12.51
N GLY A 83 -2.47 -9.78 -13.39
CA GLY A 83 -1.72 -10.96 -13.87
C GLY A 83 -1.76 -12.13 -12.90
N ASP A 84 -0.92 -13.12 -13.17
CA ASP A 84 -0.88 -14.40 -12.45
C ASP A 84 0.54 -14.77 -11.97
N ARG A 85 1.54 -13.97 -12.35
CA ARG A 85 2.94 -14.25 -12.06
C ARG A 85 3.41 -13.63 -10.75
N HIS A 86 3.08 -12.36 -10.53
CA HIS A 86 3.50 -11.62 -9.35
C HIS A 86 2.30 -10.93 -8.69
N PHE A 87 2.17 -11.11 -7.39
CA PHE A 87 1.30 -10.27 -6.58
C PHE A 87 1.99 -8.93 -6.32
N CYS A 88 3.16 -8.97 -5.68
CA CYS A 88 3.95 -7.77 -5.41
C CYS A 88 5.40 -8.18 -5.13
N THR A 89 6.36 -7.59 -5.84
CA THR A 89 7.79 -7.90 -5.67
C THR A 89 8.49 -6.96 -4.71
N GLY A 90 7.74 -6.19 -3.93
CA GLY A 90 8.27 -5.26 -2.93
C GLY A 90 8.64 -3.90 -3.53
N PHE A 91 9.51 -3.17 -2.83
CA PHE A 91 9.95 -1.84 -3.24
C PHE A 91 10.68 -1.87 -4.59
N ASP A 92 10.41 -0.89 -5.45
CA ASP A 92 11.08 -0.76 -6.74
C ASP A 92 12.47 -0.16 -6.56
N VAL A 93 13.47 -1.04 -6.37
CA VAL A 93 14.87 -0.63 -6.14
C VAL A 93 15.47 0.15 -7.32
N SER A 94 14.89 0.06 -8.51
CA SER A 94 15.37 0.83 -9.67
C SER A 94 15.01 2.32 -9.59
N GLU A 95 14.08 2.66 -8.71
CA GLU A 95 13.65 4.03 -8.43
C GLU A 95 14.13 4.53 -7.06
N ALA A 96 15.02 3.77 -6.39
CA ALA A 96 15.51 4.08 -5.05
C ALA A 96 16.30 5.40 -4.95
N ASP A 97 16.92 5.85 -6.04
CA ASP A 97 17.68 7.10 -6.10
C ASP A 97 16.83 8.31 -6.52
N SER A 98 15.50 8.14 -6.67
CA SER A 98 14.60 9.25 -6.99
C SER A 98 14.39 10.18 -5.79
N GLU A 99 14.07 11.48 -6.05
CA GLU A 99 13.70 12.43 -4.98
C GLU A 99 12.53 11.88 -4.14
N ALA A 100 11.56 11.21 -4.77
CA ALA A 100 10.45 10.58 -4.07
C ALA A 100 10.90 9.43 -3.15
N ALA A 101 12.02 8.76 -3.46
CA ALA A 101 12.59 7.74 -2.59
C ALA A 101 13.34 8.35 -1.40
N ALA A 102 13.95 9.52 -1.55
CA ALA A 102 14.64 10.20 -0.45
C ALA A 102 13.67 10.53 0.71
N ASP A 103 12.42 10.85 0.40
CA ASP A 103 11.37 11.07 1.41
C ASP A 103 10.78 9.75 1.95
N ALA A 104 10.90 8.66 1.19
CA ALA A 104 10.34 7.34 1.53
C ALA A 104 11.33 6.44 2.28
N VAL A 105 12.65 6.73 2.23
CA VAL A 105 13.68 5.86 2.79
C VAL A 105 14.06 6.30 4.21
N PHE A 106 13.85 5.42 5.13
CA PHE A 106 14.43 4.95 6.39
C PHE A 106 15.40 5.87 7.18
N VAL A 107 15.52 7.16 6.93
CA VAL A 107 16.43 8.04 7.66
C VAL A 107 15.67 8.74 8.77
N ASP A 108 15.96 8.35 10.01
CA ASP A 108 15.52 8.99 11.28
C ASP A 108 14.00 8.99 11.59
N LYS A 109 13.19 8.18 10.90
CA LYS A 109 11.76 8.03 11.24
C LYS A 109 11.50 6.63 11.83
N PRO A 110 10.57 6.50 12.80
CA PRO A 110 10.09 5.19 13.21
C PRO A 110 9.58 4.41 11.99
N LEU A 111 9.87 3.11 11.91
CA LEU A 111 9.56 2.28 10.74
C LEU A 111 8.08 2.35 10.33
N ARG A 112 7.17 2.46 11.31
CA ARG A 112 5.73 2.67 11.08
C ARG A 112 5.37 4.02 10.41
N GLU A 113 6.31 4.96 10.40
CA GLU A 113 6.14 6.27 9.78
C GLU A 113 6.88 6.38 8.44
N ALA A 114 7.72 5.39 8.14
CA ALA A 114 8.49 5.33 6.90
C ALA A 114 7.75 4.57 5.79
N VAL A 115 6.78 3.72 6.14
CA VAL A 115 6.07 2.86 5.19
C VAL A 115 4.57 3.00 5.39
N PHE A 116 3.84 3.42 4.36
CA PHE A 116 2.39 3.66 4.41
C PHE A 116 1.60 2.84 3.38
N TRP A 117 2.09 1.66 3.02
CA TRP A 117 1.44 0.86 1.98
C TRP A 117 0.27 0.03 2.49
N SER A 118 0.29 -0.36 3.76
CA SER A 118 -0.64 -1.34 4.29
C SER A 118 -1.78 -0.72 5.11
N PRO A 119 -2.87 -1.46 5.32
CA PRO A 119 -4.00 -0.99 6.09
C PRO A 119 -3.65 -0.66 7.55
N TYR A 120 -2.83 -1.50 8.20
CA TYR A 120 -2.43 -1.28 9.60
C TYR A 120 -1.67 0.03 9.79
N GLN A 121 -0.76 0.35 8.88
CA GLN A 121 0.05 1.57 8.91
C GLN A 121 -0.80 2.85 8.70
N ASN A 122 -2.01 2.69 8.17
CA ASN A 122 -2.96 3.76 7.92
C ASN A 122 -4.16 3.76 8.87
N ASP A 123 -4.06 3.04 10.01
CA ASP A 123 -5.12 2.95 11.03
C ASP A 123 -6.48 2.46 10.45
N VAL A 124 -6.46 1.55 9.50
CA VAL A 124 -7.66 0.95 8.91
C VAL A 124 -8.10 -0.23 9.76
N TRP A 125 -9.27 -0.14 10.37
CA TRP A 125 -9.87 -1.17 11.22
C TRP A 125 -11.09 -1.85 10.56
N LYS A 126 -11.33 -1.58 9.30
CA LYS A 126 -12.32 -2.31 8.50
C LYS A 126 -11.71 -3.61 7.98
N PRO A 127 -12.52 -4.66 7.81
CA PRO A 127 -12.01 -5.93 7.28
C PRO A 127 -11.26 -5.76 5.96
N VAL A 128 -10.10 -6.40 5.86
CA VAL A 128 -9.25 -6.40 4.66
C VAL A 128 -8.99 -7.84 4.21
N ILE A 129 -9.23 -8.09 2.94
CA ILE A 129 -8.96 -9.36 2.27
C ILE A 129 -7.81 -9.17 1.30
N CYS A 130 -6.72 -9.91 1.49
CA CYS A 130 -5.60 -9.93 0.55
C CYS A 130 -5.68 -11.15 -0.36
N VAL A 131 -5.77 -10.90 -1.68
CA VAL A 131 -5.84 -11.97 -2.69
C VAL A 131 -4.51 -12.06 -3.41
N VAL A 132 -3.68 -13.02 -3.00
CA VAL A 132 -2.32 -13.23 -3.51
C VAL A 132 -2.35 -14.07 -4.78
N ASN A 133 -2.35 -13.43 -5.93
CA ASN A 133 -2.48 -14.06 -7.25
C ASN A 133 -1.17 -14.64 -7.82
N GLY A 134 -0.02 -14.37 -7.18
CA GLY A 134 1.29 -14.82 -7.64
C GLY A 134 2.38 -14.66 -6.59
N THR A 135 3.63 -14.44 -7.03
CA THR A 135 4.78 -14.30 -6.13
C THR A 135 4.69 -13.00 -5.31
N CYS A 136 4.85 -13.12 -4.01
CA CYS A 136 4.91 -12.03 -3.02
C CYS A 136 6.35 -11.96 -2.44
N VAL A 137 6.99 -10.81 -2.51
CA VAL A 137 8.39 -10.62 -2.09
C VAL A 137 8.53 -9.34 -1.25
N GLY A 138 9.36 -9.39 -0.22
CA GLY A 138 9.78 -8.23 0.59
C GLY A 138 8.60 -7.36 1.01
N GLY A 139 8.60 -6.08 0.67
CA GLY A 139 7.52 -5.12 1.00
C GLY A 139 6.10 -5.53 0.59
N GLY A 140 5.96 -6.50 -0.33
CA GLY A 140 4.64 -7.08 -0.65
C GLY A 140 4.00 -7.80 0.52
N HIS A 141 4.80 -8.29 1.48
CA HIS A 141 4.28 -8.97 2.67
C HIS A 141 3.48 -8.05 3.59
N HIS A 142 3.70 -6.74 3.57
CA HIS A 142 2.89 -5.80 4.37
C HIS A 142 1.40 -5.93 4.09
N PHE A 143 1.01 -6.17 2.83
CA PHE A 143 -0.40 -6.39 2.50
C PHE A 143 -0.94 -7.73 3.00
N VAL A 144 -0.07 -8.72 3.12
CA VAL A 144 -0.42 -10.08 3.54
C VAL A 144 -0.56 -10.15 5.06
N VAL A 145 0.43 -9.63 5.79
CA VAL A 145 0.47 -9.74 7.27
C VAL A 145 -0.55 -8.84 7.95
N ASP A 146 -0.92 -7.73 7.28
CA ASP A 146 -1.88 -6.76 7.83
C ASP A 146 -3.32 -7.02 7.36
N ALA A 147 -3.56 -8.07 6.57
CA ALA A 147 -4.91 -8.47 6.16
C ALA A 147 -5.57 -9.41 7.17
N ASP A 148 -6.88 -9.27 7.34
CA ASP A 148 -7.68 -10.16 8.20
C ASP A 148 -7.89 -11.54 7.56
N ILE A 149 -7.96 -11.58 6.22
CA ILE A 149 -8.14 -12.81 5.45
C ILE A 149 -7.19 -12.82 4.27
N VAL A 150 -6.43 -13.91 4.13
CA VAL A 150 -5.53 -14.11 2.99
C VAL A 150 -6.03 -15.27 2.14
N ILE A 151 -6.23 -15.00 0.85
CA ILE A 151 -6.56 -16.01 -0.17
C ILE A 151 -5.39 -16.07 -1.14
N ALA A 152 -4.74 -17.22 -1.25
CA ALA A 152 -3.59 -17.36 -2.11
C ALA A 152 -3.88 -18.33 -3.28
N SER A 153 -3.40 -17.96 -4.46
CA SER A 153 -3.32 -18.85 -5.61
C SER A 153 -2.47 -20.09 -5.28
N ARG A 154 -2.75 -21.23 -5.89
CA ARG A 154 -1.91 -22.43 -5.76
C ARG A 154 -0.46 -22.22 -6.20
N ASN A 155 -0.24 -21.24 -7.07
CA ASN A 155 1.08 -20.88 -7.59
C ASN A 155 1.74 -19.72 -6.81
N ALA A 156 1.08 -19.21 -5.76
CA ALA A 156 1.65 -18.15 -4.94
C ALA A 156 2.93 -18.62 -4.26
N LYS A 157 3.91 -17.73 -4.20
CA LYS A 157 5.18 -17.96 -3.50
C LYS A 157 5.42 -16.77 -2.59
N PHE A 158 5.86 -17.04 -1.37
CA PHE A 158 6.21 -16.02 -0.40
C PHE A 158 7.72 -16.07 -0.18
N ILE A 159 8.39 -14.95 -0.46
CA ILE A 159 9.86 -14.89 -0.47
C ILE A 159 10.30 -13.70 0.36
N ASP A 160 11.00 -13.96 1.46
CA ASP A 160 11.74 -12.93 2.18
C ASP A 160 13.07 -12.66 1.45
N SER A 161 13.23 -11.43 0.98
CA SER A 161 14.42 -11.01 0.23
C SER A 161 15.30 -10.01 1.00
N HIS A 162 14.98 -9.65 2.23
CA HIS A 162 15.67 -8.60 2.98
C HIS A 162 17.16 -8.86 3.12
N VAL A 163 17.53 -10.09 3.45
CA VAL A 163 18.95 -10.46 3.58
C VAL A 163 19.74 -10.32 2.28
N ASN A 164 19.07 -10.45 1.12
CA ASN A 164 19.73 -10.33 -0.19
C ASN A 164 20.09 -8.88 -0.53
N VAL A 165 19.46 -7.93 0.14
CA VAL A 165 19.70 -6.48 -0.02
C VAL A 165 20.36 -5.87 1.23
N GLY A 166 20.88 -6.72 2.13
CA GLY A 166 21.58 -6.29 3.34
C GLY A 166 20.68 -5.72 4.44
N MET A 167 19.37 -6.01 4.38
CA MET A 167 18.41 -5.56 5.38
C MET A 167 18.02 -6.70 6.32
N VAL A 168 17.70 -6.36 7.55
CA VAL A 168 17.04 -7.28 8.49
C VAL A 168 15.56 -7.18 8.26
N GLY A 169 14.90 -8.30 7.96
CA GLY A 169 13.44 -8.36 7.90
C GLY A 169 12.87 -7.99 9.25
N ALA A 170 11.99 -7.03 9.30
CA ALA A 170 11.47 -6.49 10.55
C ALA A 170 9.98 -6.71 10.70
N ILE A 171 9.16 -5.81 10.18
CA ILE A 171 7.71 -5.81 10.44
C ILE A 171 7.01 -6.94 9.69
N GLU A 172 7.45 -7.27 8.48
CA GLU A 172 6.81 -8.23 7.60
C GLU A 172 6.95 -9.69 8.05
N ASN A 173 7.85 -9.95 9.00
CA ASN A 173 8.20 -11.32 9.41
C ASN A 173 7.76 -11.65 10.83
N ILE A 174 6.93 -10.80 11.43
CA ILE A 174 6.35 -11.04 12.76
C ILE A 174 4.98 -11.70 12.57
N GLY A 175 4.98 -12.99 12.30
CA GLY A 175 3.79 -13.82 12.21
C GLY A 175 3.94 -15.09 13.02
#